data_0303adcee29cf7d7c6b8bf5ec87152af
#
_entry.id   0303adcee29cf7d7c6b8bf5ec87152af
#
_cell.length_a   1.000
_cell.length_b   1.000
_cell.length_c   1.000
_cell.angle_alpha   90.00
_cell.angle_beta   90.00
_cell.angle_gamma   90.00
#
_symmetry.space_group_name_H-M   'P 1'
#
loop_
_entity.id
_entity.type
_entity.pdbx_description
1 polymer ?
#
loop_
_entity_poly.entity_id
_entity_poly.type
_entity_poly.pdbx_seq_one_letter_code
_entity_poly.pdbx_strand_id
1 'polypeptide(L)'
;MWSRENLTKEQWRHYKKFGFPTTEIIVEESIPEPKLVQTHIEPISVLCVRFGTRYGREYVERLRNMVARHLTVPYEFFCLTDDQHPIEGVHSIVRPNAGYAKGWWHKVHMFDPGLNLRGRVLYFDLDIVIHNNIDKLVSSCDREFLGIRDFNRKFNPQWNILNSSVMSWPAGLHPDIFTVFQTNPKQAQKLHGDQDWIWQVAKSRITFWPERWIQSYKWEIRDRNELAYSGGKRYFKDVRSPKIHPECAVCVFHGDPKPDEVMDQFVIDNWR
;
A
#
# COMPACT_ATOMS: atom_id res chain seq x y z
N MET A 1 20.66 -16.49 -5.25
CA MET A 1 20.07 -16.33 -6.60
C MET A 1 20.02 -17.72 -7.23
N TRP A 2 18.84 -18.27 -7.42
CA TRP A 2 18.67 -19.62 -7.99
C TRP A 2 18.59 -19.49 -9.51
N SER A 3 19.61 -19.94 -10.21
CA SER A 3 19.62 -20.02 -11.69
C SER A 3 19.62 -21.48 -12.13
N ARG A 4 19.24 -21.74 -13.39
CA ARG A 4 19.25 -23.08 -13.99
C ARG A 4 20.63 -23.76 -13.91
N GLU A 5 21.70 -22.96 -13.83
CA GLU A 5 23.09 -23.43 -13.80
C GLU A 5 23.50 -24.00 -12.43
N ASN A 6 22.75 -23.66 -11.35
CA ASN A 6 23.06 -24.08 -9.98
C ASN A 6 22.19 -25.23 -9.49
N LEU A 7 21.34 -25.81 -10.34
CA LEU A 7 20.46 -26.90 -9.99
C LEU A 7 20.80 -28.18 -10.78
N THR A 8 20.78 -29.32 -10.11
CA THR A 8 20.85 -30.61 -10.81
C THR A 8 19.63 -30.83 -11.71
N LYS A 9 19.74 -31.72 -12.70
CA LYS A 9 18.60 -32.05 -13.59
C LYS A 9 17.36 -32.51 -12.83
N GLU A 10 17.54 -33.17 -11.71
CA GLU A 10 16.47 -33.70 -10.86
C GLU A 10 15.80 -32.61 -10.04
N GLN A 11 16.59 -31.73 -9.44
CA GLN A 11 16.12 -30.53 -8.73
C GLN A 11 15.36 -29.59 -9.67
N TRP A 12 15.82 -29.42 -10.91
CA TRP A 12 15.15 -28.63 -11.94
C TRP A 12 13.80 -29.25 -12.38
N ARG A 13 13.69 -30.59 -12.49
CA ARG A 13 12.41 -31.26 -12.76
C ARG A 13 11.42 -31.09 -11.62
N HIS A 14 11.89 -31.20 -10.37
CA HIS A 14 11.08 -31.00 -9.18
C HIS A 14 10.57 -29.56 -9.11
N TYR A 15 11.44 -28.58 -9.33
CA TYR A 15 11.09 -27.17 -9.38
C TYR A 15 9.99 -26.86 -10.40
N LYS A 16 10.09 -27.41 -11.62
CA LYS A 16 9.07 -27.24 -12.66
C LYS A 16 7.71 -27.83 -12.31
N LYS A 17 7.69 -28.88 -11.51
CA LYS A 17 6.47 -29.63 -11.17
C LYS A 17 5.79 -29.15 -9.89
N PHE A 18 6.54 -28.70 -8.90
CA PHE A 18 6.05 -28.45 -7.53
C PHE A 18 6.44 -27.11 -6.92
N GLY A 19 7.21 -26.26 -7.60
CA GLY A 19 7.78 -25.05 -7.01
C GLY A 19 9.06 -25.30 -6.21
N PHE A 20 9.38 -24.46 -5.24
CA PHE A 20 10.64 -24.55 -4.48
C PHE A 20 10.83 -25.90 -3.75
N PRO A 21 12.06 -26.48 -3.71
CA PRO A 21 12.31 -27.73 -3.02
C PRO A 21 12.17 -27.56 -1.52
N THR A 22 11.34 -28.40 -0.92
CA THR A 22 11.31 -28.64 0.53
C THR A 22 12.39 -29.66 0.88
N THR A 23 13.62 -29.21 1.10
CA THR A 23 14.62 -30.03 1.77
C THR A 23 15.33 -29.16 2.79
N GLU A 24 14.94 -29.32 4.04
CA GLU A 24 15.69 -28.83 5.18
C GLU A 24 17.07 -29.54 5.22
N ILE A 25 18.12 -28.77 5.00
CA ILE A 25 19.46 -29.19 5.36
C ILE A 25 19.60 -28.83 6.84
N ILE A 26 19.47 -29.82 7.71
CA ILE A 26 19.83 -29.67 9.12
C ILE A 26 21.36 -29.64 9.18
N VAL A 27 21.91 -28.46 9.29
CA VAL A 27 23.31 -28.26 9.71
C VAL A 27 23.24 -28.00 11.20
N GLU A 28 23.69 -28.95 12.01
CA GLU A 28 23.98 -28.72 13.43
C GLU A 28 25.17 -27.78 13.53
N GLU A 29 24.92 -26.48 13.53
CA GLU A 29 25.90 -25.49 13.98
C GLU A 29 25.68 -25.20 15.46
N SER A 30 26.76 -25.29 16.25
CA SER A 30 26.81 -24.88 17.63
C SER A 30 26.26 -23.46 17.81
N ILE A 31 25.22 -23.32 18.63
CA ILE A 31 24.56 -22.04 18.95
C ILE A 31 25.60 -21.17 19.70
N PRO A 32 26.11 -20.08 19.13
CA PRO A 32 26.88 -19.12 19.88
C PRO A 32 25.95 -18.34 20.83
N GLU A 33 26.43 -18.05 22.03
CA GLU A 33 25.69 -17.23 23.01
C GLU A 33 25.17 -15.94 22.37
N PRO A 34 23.93 -15.53 22.68
CA PRO A 34 23.35 -14.34 22.08
C PRO A 34 24.15 -13.11 22.55
N LYS A 35 24.99 -12.58 21.68
CA LYS A 35 25.48 -11.22 21.83
C LYS A 35 24.24 -10.32 21.78
N LEU A 36 24.06 -9.47 22.79
CA LEU A 36 23.11 -8.36 22.79
C LEU A 36 23.36 -7.51 21.53
N VAL A 37 22.69 -7.88 20.45
CA VAL A 37 22.62 -7.05 19.25
C VAL A 37 21.73 -5.89 19.65
N GLN A 38 22.30 -4.70 19.77
CA GLN A 38 21.53 -3.47 19.70
C GLN A 38 20.77 -3.54 18.38
N THR A 39 19.50 -3.94 18.44
CA THR A 39 18.61 -3.90 17.28
C THR A 39 18.41 -2.42 16.95
N HIS A 40 19.20 -1.89 16.02
CA HIS A 40 18.85 -0.69 15.31
C HIS A 40 17.55 -0.99 14.58
N ILE A 41 16.42 -0.63 15.20
CA ILE A 41 15.12 -0.67 14.54
C ILE A 41 15.21 0.42 13.47
N GLU A 42 15.35 0.01 12.21
CA GLU A 42 15.32 0.94 11.09
C GLU A 42 13.95 1.66 11.09
N PRO A 43 13.93 2.98 10.88
CA PRO A 43 12.68 3.74 10.86
C PRO A 43 11.77 3.24 9.73
N ILE A 44 10.46 3.34 9.95
CA ILE A 44 9.45 3.05 8.93
C ILE A 44 9.55 4.09 7.82
N SER A 45 9.60 3.65 6.56
CA SER A 45 9.46 4.53 5.40
C SER A 45 7.98 4.69 5.05
N VAL A 46 7.33 5.76 5.53
CA VAL A 46 5.96 6.08 5.11
C VAL A 46 6.01 6.69 3.72
N LEU A 47 5.26 6.16 2.77
CA LEU A 47 5.33 6.54 1.36
C LEU A 47 3.95 6.91 0.80
N CYS A 48 3.89 7.99 0.05
CA CYS A 48 2.78 8.28 -0.86
C CYS A 48 3.28 8.57 -2.28
N VAL A 49 2.36 8.57 -3.25
CA VAL A 49 2.64 8.82 -4.66
C VAL A 49 1.75 9.95 -5.16
N ARG A 50 2.37 11.01 -5.69
CA ARG A 50 1.68 12.17 -6.25
C ARG A 50 2.30 12.56 -7.58
N PHE A 51 1.59 12.31 -8.69
CA PHE A 51 1.99 12.72 -10.03
C PHE A 51 0.87 13.51 -10.70
N GLY A 52 1.26 14.55 -11.46
CA GLY A 52 0.35 15.42 -12.15
C GLY A 52 -0.45 16.32 -11.19
N THR A 53 -1.64 16.75 -11.62
CA THR A 53 -2.41 17.81 -10.96
C THR A 53 -3.72 17.35 -10.32
N ARG A 54 -3.99 16.03 -10.32
CA ARG A 54 -5.26 15.50 -9.78
C ARG A 54 -5.42 15.77 -8.29
N TYR A 55 -4.33 15.65 -7.52
CA TYR A 55 -4.27 15.95 -6.10
C TYR A 55 -3.30 17.11 -5.88
N GLY A 56 -3.74 18.12 -5.17
CA GLY A 56 -2.89 19.24 -4.76
C GLY A 56 -1.88 18.81 -3.69
N ARG A 57 -0.96 19.72 -3.35
CA ARG A 57 0.07 19.50 -2.33
C ARG A 57 -0.54 19.27 -0.94
N GLU A 58 -1.67 19.92 -0.69
CA GLU A 58 -2.45 19.83 0.55
C GLU A 58 -2.86 18.38 0.89
N TYR A 59 -3.04 17.51 -0.10
CA TYR A 59 -3.31 16.10 0.13
C TYR A 59 -2.11 15.37 0.76
N VAL A 60 -0.88 15.71 0.32
CA VAL A 60 0.35 15.16 0.91
C VAL A 60 0.54 15.71 2.32
N GLU A 61 0.33 17.00 2.52
CA GLU A 61 0.45 17.67 3.82
C GLU A 61 -0.53 17.08 4.84
N ARG A 62 -1.79 16.90 4.46
CA ARG A 62 -2.81 16.27 5.32
C ARG A 62 -2.49 14.84 5.62
N LEU A 63 -2.04 14.05 4.65
CA LEU A 63 -1.62 12.67 4.90
C LEU A 63 -0.44 12.62 5.89
N ARG A 64 0.59 13.46 5.68
CA ARG A 64 1.72 13.58 6.64
C ARG A 64 1.21 13.94 8.05
N ASN A 65 0.30 14.90 8.16
CA ASN A 65 -0.25 15.32 9.44
C ASN A 65 -1.06 14.20 10.12
N MET A 66 -1.83 13.44 9.36
CA MET A 66 -2.56 12.27 9.87
C MET A 66 -1.59 11.20 10.37
N VAL A 67 -0.54 10.90 9.61
CA VAL A 67 0.51 9.96 10.04
C VAL A 67 1.17 10.44 11.33
N ALA A 68 1.55 11.72 11.41
CA ALA A 68 2.17 12.29 12.60
C ALA A 68 1.31 12.19 13.87
N ARG A 69 -0.01 12.20 13.72
CA ARG A 69 -0.93 12.05 14.87
C ARG A 69 -1.16 10.59 15.29
N HIS A 70 -1.00 9.64 14.37
CA HIS A 70 -1.51 8.27 14.53
C HIS A 70 -0.45 7.16 14.41
N LEU A 71 0.78 7.47 14.01
CA LEU A 71 1.91 6.55 14.00
C LEU A 71 2.89 6.94 15.12
N THR A 72 3.13 6.06 16.09
CA THR A 72 3.97 6.36 17.26
C THR A 72 5.39 5.79 17.15
N VAL A 73 5.61 4.84 16.24
CA VAL A 73 6.96 4.30 15.98
C VAL A 73 7.78 5.28 15.13
N PRO A 74 9.13 5.26 15.24
CA PRO A 74 9.99 6.12 14.41
C PRO A 74 9.76 5.90 12.91
N TYR A 75 9.61 6.99 12.15
CA TYR A 75 9.40 6.94 10.72
C TYR A 75 10.01 8.15 10.00
N GLU A 76 10.21 8.00 8.70
CA GLU A 76 10.47 9.07 7.74
C GLU A 76 9.35 9.11 6.70
N PHE A 77 8.93 10.32 6.30
CA PHE A 77 7.81 10.47 5.36
C PHE A 77 8.33 10.84 3.96
N PHE A 78 8.00 10.01 2.98
CA PHE A 78 8.43 10.15 1.58
C PHE A 78 7.24 10.41 0.66
N CYS A 79 7.46 11.26 -0.35
CA CYS A 79 6.55 11.46 -1.46
C CYS A 79 7.26 11.20 -2.79
N LEU A 80 6.85 10.19 -3.53
CA LEU A 80 7.29 9.96 -4.90
C LEU A 80 6.46 10.88 -5.83
N THR A 81 7.11 11.79 -6.56
CA THR A 81 6.40 12.88 -7.24
C THR A 81 7.15 13.40 -8.48
N ASP A 82 6.43 14.07 -9.38
CA ASP A 82 7.01 14.89 -10.46
C ASP A 82 7.16 16.39 -10.06
N ASP A 83 6.69 16.79 -8.87
CA ASP A 83 6.80 18.14 -8.34
C ASP A 83 8.16 18.35 -7.65
N GLN A 84 8.91 19.36 -8.08
CA GLN A 84 10.23 19.69 -7.52
C GLN A 84 10.14 20.60 -6.28
N HIS A 85 8.98 21.16 -5.99
CA HIS A 85 8.83 22.05 -4.85
C HIS A 85 8.76 21.25 -3.54
N PRO A 86 9.59 21.60 -2.55
CA PRO A 86 9.62 20.86 -1.28
C PRO A 86 8.33 21.04 -0.50
N ILE A 87 7.96 20.03 0.25
CA ILE A 87 6.90 20.05 1.27
C ILE A 87 7.59 19.87 2.62
N GLU A 88 7.29 20.73 3.58
CA GLU A 88 7.90 20.65 4.91
C GLU A 88 7.63 19.29 5.57
N GLY A 89 8.67 18.67 6.14
CA GLY A 89 8.57 17.35 6.78
C GLY A 89 8.32 16.19 5.82
N VAL A 90 8.58 16.38 4.50
CA VAL A 90 8.43 15.35 3.47
C VAL A 90 9.72 15.21 2.68
N HIS A 91 10.26 14.00 2.59
CA HIS A 91 11.36 13.67 1.69
C HIS A 91 10.80 13.45 0.26
N SER A 92 10.95 14.44 -0.61
CA SER A 92 10.50 14.34 -2.00
C SER A 92 11.46 13.49 -2.82
N ILE A 93 10.94 12.39 -3.40
CA ILE A 93 11.65 11.57 -4.37
C ILE A 93 11.17 11.99 -5.75
N VAL A 94 11.90 12.93 -6.37
CA VAL A 94 11.50 13.49 -7.65
C VAL A 94 11.84 12.54 -8.79
N ARG A 95 10.85 12.24 -9.63
CA ARG A 95 10.99 11.45 -10.84
C ARG A 95 10.23 12.11 -11.99
N PRO A 96 10.73 12.03 -13.23
CA PRO A 96 9.99 12.52 -14.38
C PRO A 96 8.62 11.84 -14.50
N ASN A 97 7.61 12.60 -14.91
CA ASN A 97 6.32 12.02 -15.26
C ASN A 97 6.49 11.13 -16.50
N ALA A 98 6.21 9.85 -16.37
CA ALA A 98 6.39 8.86 -17.45
C ALA A 98 5.31 8.94 -18.53
N GLY A 99 4.37 9.90 -18.44
CA GLY A 99 3.32 10.09 -19.44
C GLY A 99 2.33 8.93 -19.55
N TYR A 100 2.14 8.15 -18.49
CA TYR A 100 1.14 7.08 -18.49
C TYR A 100 -0.26 7.62 -18.72
N ALA A 101 -1.07 6.89 -19.47
CA ALA A 101 -2.45 7.29 -19.80
C ALA A 101 -3.32 7.53 -18.57
N LYS A 102 -2.97 6.88 -17.45
CA LYS A 102 -3.63 7.07 -16.14
C LYS A 102 -2.58 7.18 -15.05
N GLY A 103 -2.68 8.26 -14.27
CA GLY A 103 -1.68 8.64 -13.27
C GLY A 103 -1.39 7.61 -12.18
N TRP A 104 -2.34 6.73 -11.86
CA TRP A 104 -2.11 5.68 -10.86
C TRP A 104 -1.05 4.65 -11.25
N TRP A 105 -0.67 4.53 -12.54
CA TRP A 105 0.44 3.66 -12.96
C TRP A 105 1.79 4.08 -12.39
N HIS A 106 1.95 5.32 -11.96
CA HIS A 106 3.15 5.76 -11.26
C HIS A 106 3.35 5.06 -9.91
N LYS A 107 2.30 4.46 -9.33
CA LYS A 107 2.41 3.67 -8.09
C LYS A 107 3.34 2.46 -8.25
N VAL A 108 3.48 1.90 -9.45
CA VAL A 108 4.40 0.79 -9.69
C VAL A 108 5.86 1.19 -9.40
N HIS A 109 6.20 2.46 -9.56
CA HIS A 109 7.55 2.97 -9.28
C HIS A 109 7.92 2.93 -7.79
N MET A 110 6.98 2.77 -6.87
CA MET A 110 7.32 2.62 -5.45
C MET A 110 8.06 1.31 -5.13
N PHE A 111 8.09 0.37 -6.06
CA PHE A 111 8.87 -0.87 -5.99
C PHE A 111 10.23 -0.78 -6.72
N ASP A 112 10.60 0.39 -7.22
CA ASP A 112 11.93 0.62 -7.81
C ASP A 112 13.01 0.47 -6.71
N PRO A 113 13.96 -0.47 -6.84
CA PRO A 113 15.01 -0.66 -5.86
C PRO A 113 15.93 0.57 -5.73
N GLY A 114 15.92 1.48 -6.71
CA GLY A 114 16.66 2.74 -6.68
C GLY A 114 16.05 3.86 -5.82
N LEU A 115 14.95 3.61 -5.11
CA LEU A 115 14.33 4.63 -4.24
C LEU A 115 15.08 4.85 -2.91
N ASN A 116 16.00 3.96 -2.53
CA ASN A 116 16.75 4.00 -1.27
C ASN A 116 15.89 4.10 0.00
N LEU A 117 14.66 3.55 -0.05
CA LEU A 117 13.80 3.38 1.13
C LEU A 117 14.44 2.36 2.08
N ARG A 118 14.21 2.52 3.39
CA ARG A 118 14.82 1.68 4.44
C ARG A 118 13.74 1.05 5.31
N GLY A 119 14.11 -0.01 6.02
CA GLY A 119 13.24 -0.70 6.95
C GLY A 119 11.97 -1.21 6.27
N ARG A 120 10.84 -0.93 6.87
CA ARG A 120 9.54 -1.30 6.34
C ARG A 120 8.87 -0.11 5.64
N VAL A 121 8.39 -0.31 4.44
CA VAL A 121 7.56 0.68 3.72
C VAL A 121 6.11 0.54 4.19
N LEU A 122 5.47 1.66 4.52
CA LEU A 122 4.04 1.78 4.75
C LEU A 122 3.49 2.79 3.74
N TYR A 123 2.79 2.28 2.74
CA TYR A 123 2.23 3.07 1.66
C TYR A 123 0.77 3.43 1.91
N PHE A 124 0.43 4.67 1.58
CA PHE A 124 -0.94 5.19 1.58
C PHE A 124 -1.26 5.92 0.29
N ASP A 125 -2.47 5.68 -0.27
CA ASP A 125 -3.07 6.59 -1.24
C ASP A 125 -3.34 7.95 -0.59
N LEU A 126 -3.42 9.01 -1.39
CA LEU A 126 -3.61 10.37 -0.90
C LEU A 126 -5.04 10.65 -0.42
N ASP A 127 -6.00 9.87 -0.90
CA ASP A 127 -7.42 10.02 -0.60
C ASP A 127 -7.90 9.04 0.47
N ILE A 128 -7.14 8.94 1.56
CA ILE A 128 -7.51 8.17 2.74
C ILE A 128 -7.67 9.08 3.96
N VAL A 129 -8.35 8.62 4.98
CA VAL A 129 -8.45 9.30 6.29
C VAL A 129 -7.95 8.35 7.37
N ILE A 130 -6.87 8.74 8.07
CA ILE A 130 -6.39 8.06 9.26
C ILE A 130 -7.04 8.73 10.47
N HIS A 131 -7.77 7.97 11.27
CA HIS A 131 -8.55 8.49 12.39
C HIS A 131 -8.28 7.77 13.72
N ASN A 132 -7.40 6.78 13.72
CA ASN A 132 -6.98 6.04 14.91
C ASN A 132 -5.53 5.56 14.76
N ASN A 133 -4.93 5.01 15.83
CA ASN A 133 -3.56 4.50 15.85
C ASN A 133 -3.32 3.43 14.76
N ILE A 134 -2.23 3.60 13.98
CA ILE A 134 -1.85 2.74 12.86
C ILE A 134 -0.60 1.89 13.11
N ASP A 135 -0.04 1.86 14.32
CA ASP A 135 1.16 1.08 14.64
C ASP A 135 0.98 -0.41 14.30
N LYS A 136 -0.24 -0.92 14.46
CA LYS A 136 -0.60 -2.31 14.11
C LYS A 136 -0.39 -2.64 12.63
N LEU A 137 -0.38 -1.65 11.73
CA LEU A 137 -0.13 -1.88 10.29
C LEU A 137 1.34 -2.18 9.98
N VAL A 138 2.23 -1.87 10.90
CA VAL A 138 3.69 -2.09 10.75
C VAL A 138 4.26 -3.08 11.75
N SER A 139 3.51 -3.46 12.78
CA SER A 139 3.95 -4.38 13.84
C SER A 139 3.88 -5.86 13.48
N SER A 140 3.39 -6.21 12.30
CA SER A 140 3.33 -7.57 11.81
C SER A 140 4.63 -8.01 11.15
N CYS A 141 4.80 -9.31 11.01
CA CYS A 141 5.99 -10.06 10.60
C CYS A 141 6.94 -9.37 9.59
N ASP A 142 8.23 -9.39 9.86
CA ASP A 142 9.27 -8.60 9.16
C ASP A 142 9.40 -8.84 7.65
N ARG A 143 8.86 -9.94 7.13
CA ARG A 143 9.04 -10.35 5.71
C ARG A 143 7.76 -10.38 4.89
N GLU A 144 6.63 -10.02 5.44
CA GLU A 144 5.36 -10.10 4.73
C GLU A 144 5.08 -8.86 3.88
N PHE A 145 4.54 -9.10 2.68
CA PHE A 145 3.86 -8.07 1.92
C PHE A 145 2.40 -8.03 2.37
N LEU A 146 2.03 -6.97 3.05
CA LEU A 146 0.71 -6.79 3.63
C LEU A 146 -0.11 -5.80 2.80
N GLY A 147 -1.40 -6.08 2.68
CA GLY A 147 -2.31 -5.24 1.93
C GLY A 147 -3.75 -5.34 2.43
N ILE A 148 -4.64 -4.65 1.74
CA ILE A 148 -6.08 -4.73 1.98
C ILE A 148 -6.67 -5.74 1.00
N ARG A 149 -7.52 -6.64 1.49
CA ARG A 149 -8.41 -7.40 0.61
C ARG A 149 -9.42 -6.44 -0.02
N ASP A 150 -9.57 -6.48 -1.34
CA ASP A 150 -10.39 -5.52 -2.08
C ASP A 150 -11.83 -5.45 -1.57
N PHE A 151 -12.38 -4.25 -1.54
CA PHE A 151 -13.70 -3.96 -0.97
C PHE A 151 -14.87 -4.58 -1.74
N ASN A 152 -14.66 -5.07 -2.97
CA ASN A 152 -15.67 -5.88 -3.69
C ASN A 152 -16.04 -7.17 -2.94
N ARG A 153 -15.23 -7.60 -1.95
CA ARG A 153 -15.56 -8.68 -1.01
C ARG A 153 -16.93 -8.50 -0.33
N LYS A 154 -17.36 -7.26 -0.15
CA LYS A 154 -18.68 -6.95 0.42
C LYS A 154 -19.84 -7.48 -0.44
N PHE A 155 -19.66 -7.49 -1.75
CA PHE A 155 -20.69 -7.93 -2.73
C PHE A 155 -20.43 -9.36 -3.22
N ASN A 156 -19.18 -9.79 -3.21
CA ASN A 156 -18.75 -11.12 -3.57
C ASN A 156 -17.74 -11.64 -2.54
N PRO A 157 -18.14 -12.45 -1.55
CA PRO A 157 -17.23 -12.97 -0.52
C PRO A 157 -16.06 -13.80 -1.07
N GLN A 158 -16.17 -14.31 -2.30
CA GLN A 158 -15.08 -15.03 -2.98
C GLN A 158 -14.07 -14.08 -3.65
N TRP A 159 -14.34 -12.78 -3.67
CA TRP A 159 -13.45 -11.78 -4.24
C TRP A 159 -12.22 -11.61 -3.34
N ASN A 160 -11.12 -12.23 -3.75
CA ASN A 160 -9.91 -12.33 -2.95
C ASN A 160 -8.70 -11.76 -3.71
N ILE A 161 -8.75 -10.47 -4.02
CA ILE A 161 -7.66 -9.74 -4.67
C ILE A 161 -7.21 -8.57 -3.79
N LEU A 162 -6.04 -8.01 -4.09
CA LEU A 162 -5.50 -6.83 -3.42
C LEU A 162 -6.30 -5.58 -3.76
N ASN A 163 -6.52 -4.70 -2.77
CA ASN A 163 -6.72 -3.27 -2.99
C ASN A 163 -5.43 -2.54 -2.64
N SER A 164 -4.93 -1.70 -3.54
CA SER A 164 -3.61 -1.07 -3.43
C SER A 164 -3.60 0.28 -2.69
N SER A 165 -4.69 0.66 -2.01
CA SER A 165 -4.75 1.97 -1.34
C SER A 165 -3.93 2.06 -0.06
N VAL A 166 -3.72 0.92 0.64
CA VAL A 166 -2.81 0.81 1.79
C VAL A 166 -2.05 -0.49 1.66
N MET A 167 -0.73 -0.42 1.72
CA MET A 167 0.15 -1.59 1.60
C MET A 167 1.37 -1.43 2.50
N SER A 168 1.99 -2.54 2.91
CA SER A 168 3.25 -2.51 3.66
C SER A 168 4.14 -3.69 3.28
N TRP A 169 5.43 -3.42 3.06
CA TRP A 169 6.43 -4.44 2.68
C TRP A 169 7.83 -4.02 3.14
N PRO A 170 8.78 -4.94 3.34
CA PRO A 170 10.18 -4.59 3.57
C PRO A 170 10.78 -3.89 2.35
N ALA A 171 11.49 -2.80 2.57
CA ALA A 171 12.11 -2.02 1.50
C ALA A 171 13.01 -2.91 0.62
N GLY A 172 12.91 -2.76 -0.70
CA GLY A 172 13.70 -3.50 -1.68
C GLY A 172 13.32 -4.97 -1.89
N LEU A 173 12.30 -5.51 -1.18
CA LEU A 173 11.99 -6.94 -1.23
C LEU A 173 11.25 -7.40 -2.50
N HIS A 174 10.51 -6.54 -3.17
CA HIS A 174 9.67 -6.89 -4.33
C HIS A 174 10.00 -6.10 -5.60
N PRO A 175 11.28 -6.03 -6.02
CA PRO A 175 11.68 -5.22 -7.18
C PRO A 175 11.12 -5.74 -8.50
N ASP A 176 10.69 -7.01 -8.56
CA ASP A 176 10.11 -7.63 -9.74
C ASP A 176 8.79 -6.96 -10.16
N ILE A 177 8.02 -6.39 -9.24
CA ILE A 177 6.81 -5.63 -9.55
C ILE A 177 7.14 -4.46 -10.47
N PHE A 178 8.26 -3.75 -10.22
CA PHE A 178 8.74 -2.65 -11.03
C PHE A 178 9.52 -3.13 -12.27
N THR A 179 10.50 -4.02 -12.09
CA THR A 179 11.41 -4.40 -13.18
C THR A 179 10.69 -5.13 -14.30
N VAL A 180 9.72 -6.00 -13.99
CA VAL A 180 8.88 -6.66 -15.01
C VAL A 180 7.95 -5.65 -15.69
N PHE A 181 7.39 -4.67 -14.94
CA PHE A 181 6.61 -3.59 -15.53
C PHE A 181 7.43 -2.81 -16.57
N GLN A 182 8.69 -2.50 -16.28
CA GLN A 182 9.57 -1.73 -17.16
C GLN A 182 9.87 -2.45 -18.48
N THR A 183 9.79 -3.77 -18.53
CA THR A 183 10.01 -4.52 -19.79
C THR A 183 8.91 -4.26 -20.82
N ASN A 184 7.66 -4.05 -20.39
CA ASN A 184 6.54 -3.75 -21.28
C ASN A 184 5.41 -3.00 -20.59
N PRO A 185 5.59 -1.70 -20.27
CA PRO A 185 4.57 -0.90 -19.58
C PRO A 185 3.24 -0.84 -20.34
N LYS A 186 3.28 -0.81 -21.69
CA LYS A 186 2.06 -0.76 -22.52
C LYS A 186 1.21 -2.02 -22.37
N GLN A 187 1.84 -3.19 -22.21
CA GLN A 187 1.11 -4.44 -21.98
C GLN A 187 0.49 -4.48 -20.59
N ALA A 188 1.23 -4.06 -19.57
CA ALA A 188 0.73 -3.96 -18.21
C ALA A 188 -0.49 -3.01 -18.11
N GLN A 189 -0.43 -1.87 -18.81
CA GLN A 189 -1.51 -0.87 -18.86
C GLN A 189 -2.80 -1.32 -19.59
N LYS A 190 -2.83 -2.53 -20.14
CA LYS A 190 -4.09 -3.16 -20.61
C LYS A 190 -4.95 -3.68 -19.46
N LEU A 191 -4.36 -3.89 -18.28
CA LEU A 191 -5.10 -4.18 -17.05
C LEU A 191 -5.88 -2.94 -16.59
N HIS A 192 -6.83 -3.14 -15.71
CA HIS A 192 -7.67 -2.05 -15.22
C HIS A 192 -6.86 -1.00 -14.44
N GLY A 193 -5.85 -1.43 -13.65
CA GLY A 193 -5.01 -0.53 -12.86
C GLY A 193 -3.75 -1.16 -12.28
N ASP A 194 -3.00 -0.35 -11.54
CA ASP A 194 -1.82 -0.75 -10.77
C ASP A 194 -2.11 -1.90 -9.80
N GLN A 195 -3.27 -1.89 -9.18
CA GLN A 195 -3.75 -2.92 -8.26
C GLN A 195 -3.74 -4.31 -8.92
N ASP A 196 -4.30 -4.43 -10.13
CA ASP A 196 -4.35 -5.70 -10.86
C ASP A 196 -2.95 -6.17 -11.25
N TRP A 197 -2.07 -5.22 -11.61
CA TRP A 197 -0.67 -5.52 -11.91
C TRP A 197 0.08 -6.04 -10.70
N ILE A 198 0.01 -5.33 -9.57
CA ILE A 198 0.66 -5.75 -8.32
C ILE A 198 0.15 -7.13 -7.91
N TRP A 199 -1.18 -7.34 -7.98
CA TRP A 199 -1.79 -8.63 -7.69
C TRP A 199 -1.29 -9.74 -8.62
N GLN A 200 -1.24 -9.48 -9.93
CA GLN A 200 -0.79 -10.47 -10.91
C GLN A 200 0.65 -10.94 -10.64
N VAL A 201 1.53 -10.01 -10.26
CA VAL A 201 2.96 -10.30 -10.02
C VAL A 201 3.20 -10.89 -8.63
N ALA A 202 2.50 -10.40 -7.61
CA ALA A 202 2.86 -10.65 -6.21
C ALA A 202 1.84 -11.47 -5.40
N LYS A 203 0.72 -11.93 -5.97
CA LYS A 203 -0.41 -12.55 -5.25
C LYS A 203 -0.02 -13.68 -4.27
N SER A 204 1.00 -14.49 -4.59
CA SER A 204 1.47 -15.58 -3.73
C SER A 204 2.28 -15.11 -2.51
N ARG A 205 2.59 -13.81 -2.43
CA ARG A 205 3.41 -13.18 -1.39
C ARG A 205 2.63 -12.18 -0.54
N ILE A 206 1.36 -11.92 -0.91
CA ILE A 206 0.51 -10.93 -0.25
C ILE A 206 -0.34 -11.61 0.83
N THR A 207 -0.25 -11.07 2.03
CA THR A 207 -1.11 -11.38 3.16
C THR A 207 -2.04 -10.18 3.42
N PHE A 208 -3.28 -10.44 3.80
CA PHE A 208 -4.23 -9.36 4.07
C PHE A 208 -4.34 -9.07 5.56
N TRP A 209 -4.35 -7.77 5.90
CA TRP A 209 -4.74 -7.34 7.24
C TRP A 209 -6.19 -7.74 7.57
N PRO A 210 -6.55 -7.82 8.84
CA PRO A 210 -7.95 -7.95 9.25
C PRO A 210 -8.82 -6.86 8.63
N GLU A 211 -9.89 -7.23 7.94
CA GLU A 211 -10.75 -6.31 7.18
C GLU A 211 -11.29 -5.15 8.02
N ARG A 212 -11.51 -5.39 9.32
CA ARG A 212 -12.00 -4.39 10.27
C ARG A 212 -11.01 -3.27 10.60
N TRP A 213 -9.73 -3.40 10.24
CA TRP A 213 -8.72 -2.37 10.51
C TRP A 213 -8.76 -1.22 9.50
N ILE A 214 -9.21 -1.52 8.27
CA ILE A 214 -9.26 -0.58 7.16
C ILE A 214 -10.59 -0.76 6.45
N GLN A 215 -11.42 0.28 6.44
CA GLN A 215 -12.76 0.23 5.87
C GLN A 215 -12.91 1.15 4.66
N SER A 216 -13.76 0.75 3.73
CA SER A 216 -14.22 1.62 2.64
C SER A 216 -15.22 2.63 3.16
N TYR A 217 -15.00 3.93 2.86
CA TYR A 217 -15.95 4.98 3.19
C TYR A 217 -17.36 4.68 2.62
N LYS A 218 -17.44 4.55 1.30
CA LYS A 218 -18.74 4.46 0.61
C LYS A 218 -19.43 3.10 0.67
N TRP A 219 -18.70 2.01 0.98
CA TRP A 219 -19.27 0.67 0.95
C TRP A 219 -19.44 0.01 2.30
N GLU A 220 -18.66 0.42 3.30
CA GLU A 220 -18.66 -0.19 4.63
C GLU A 220 -19.05 0.79 5.74
N ILE A 221 -18.49 2.00 5.73
CA ILE A 221 -18.82 3.06 6.70
C ILE A 221 -20.16 3.71 6.34
N ARG A 222 -20.36 4.01 5.07
CA ARG A 222 -21.63 4.47 4.49
C ARG A 222 -22.21 3.40 3.58
N ASP A 223 -23.45 3.53 3.17
CA ASP A 223 -24.04 2.65 2.16
C ASP A 223 -24.02 3.36 0.80
N ARG A 224 -23.46 2.70 -0.24
CA ARG A 224 -23.44 3.28 -1.60
C ARG A 224 -24.84 3.60 -2.14
N ASN A 225 -25.89 2.92 -1.64
CA ASN A 225 -27.26 3.19 -2.01
C ASN A 225 -27.78 4.53 -1.45
N GLU A 226 -27.09 5.10 -0.48
CA GLU A 226 -27.36 6.41 0.09
C GLU A 226 -26.73 7.55 -0.72
N LEU A 227 -25.91 7.23 -1.74
CA LEU A 227 -25.30 8.24 -2.61
C LEU A 227 -26.33 8.90 -3.52
N ALA A 228 -26.31 10.20 -3.56
CA ALA A 228 -27.09 11.04 -4.47
C ALA A 228 -26.16 11.88 -5.35
N TYR A 229 -26.74 12.45 -6.42
CA TYR A 229 -26.07 13.36 -7.32
C TYR A 229 -26.71 14.75 -7.23
N SER A 230 -25.89 15.79 -7.08
CA SER A 230 -26.31 17.18 -7.24
C SER A 230 -25.13 18.02 -7.71
N GLY A 231 -25.35 18.91 -8.69
CA GLY A 231 -24.32 19.80 -9.20
C GLY A 231 -23.09 19.07 -9.76
N GLY A 232 -23.22 17.86 -10.27
CA GLY A 232 -22.12 17.04 -10.78
C GLY A 232 -21.31 16.31 -9.70
N LYS A 233 -21.66 16.47 -8.42
CA LYS A 233 -20.98 15.81 -7.29
C LYS A 233 -21.83 14.72 -6.65
N ARG A 234 -21.18 13.69 -6.14
CA ARG A 234 -21.82 12.65 -5.31
C ARG A 234 -21.80 13.09 -3.84
N TYR A 235 -22.90 12.89 -3.14
CA TYR A 235 -23.00 13.13 -1.71
C TYR A 235 -23.93 12.08 -1.05
N PHE A 236 -23.87 11.94 0.27
CA PHE A 236 -24.81 11.09 1.00
C PHE A 236 -26.05 11.89 1.38
N LYS A 237 -27.22 11.35 1.08
CA LYS A 237 -28.53 12.00 1.37
C LYS A 237 -28.85 12.05 2.85
N ASP A 238 -28.30 11.12 3.61
CA ASP A 238 -28.65 10.91 5.00
C ASP A 238 -27.42 11.04 5.90
N VAL A 239 -27.61 11.79 6.99
CA VAL A 239 -26.59 12.10 8.00
C VAL A 239 -26.59 11.04 9.11
N ARG A 240 -26.99 9.80 8.81
CA ARG A 240 -26.87 8.72 9.79
C ARG A 240 -25.43 8.57 10.28
N SER A 241 -25.28 8.21 11.55
CA SER A 241 -23.96 7.98 12.11
C SER A 241 -23.14 6.99 11.29
N PRO A 242 -21.89 7.30 10.95
CA PRO A 242 -21.05 6.39 10.18
C PRO A 242 -20.84 5.07 10.94
N LYS A 243 -20.85 3.95 10.20
CA LYS A 243 -20.63 2.60 10.76
C LYS A 243 -19.14 2.28 10.83
N ILE A 244 -18.44 2.93 11.74
CA ILE A 244 -17.01 2.72 11.94
C ILE A 244 -16.80 1.59 12.93
N HIS A 245 -16.04 0.56 12.52
CA HIS A 245 -15.65 -0.52 13.44
C HIS A 245 -14.69 0.04 14.50
N PRO A 246 -14.80 -0.35 15.78
CA PRO A 246 -13.93 0.18 16.86
C PRO A 246 -12.41 -0.01 16.59
N GLU A 247 -12.03 -1.08 15.89
CA GLU A 247 -10.65 -1.33 15.50
C GLU A 247 -10.25 -0.65 14.19
N CYS A 248 -11.15 0.03 13.49
CA CYS A 248 -10.83 0.71 12.25
C CYS A 248 -9.89 1.89 12.53
N ALA A 249 -8.81 1.97 11.78
CA ALA A 249 -7.83 3.05 11.88
C ALA A 249 -7.75 3.89 10.62
N VAL A 250 -8.10 3.30 9.47
CA VAL A 250 -7.99 3.95 8.16
C VAL A 250 -9.29 3.79 7.39
N CYS A 251 -9.79 4.91 6.88
CA CYS A 251 -10.93 4.98 5.99
C CYS A 251 -10.44 5.27 4.56
N VAL A 252 -10.78 4.42 3.59
CA VAL A 252 -10.35 4.53 2.20
C VAL A 252 -11.46 5.13 1.33
N PHE A 253 -11.14 6.19 0.60
CA PHE A 253 -12.01 6.88 -0.35
C PHE A 253 -11.70 6.46 -1.79
N HIS A 254 -12.07 5.25 -2.18
CA HIS A 254 -11.85 4.78 -3.55
C HIS A 254 -12.93 5.29 -4.52
N GLY A 255 -12.52 5.96 -5.60
CA GLY A 255 -13.44 6.64 -6.53
C GLY A 255 -14.04 7.89 -5.90
N ASP A 256 -15.34 8.11 -6.04
CA ASP A 256 -16.05 9.25 -5.45
C ASP A 256 -16.96 8.78 -4.30
N PRO A 257 -17.22 9.67 -3.31
CA PRO A 257 -16.66 11.00 -3.10
C PRO A 257 -15.21 10.96 -2.62
N LYS A 258 -14.53 12.13 -2.58
CA LYS A 258 -13.23 12.35 -1.95
C LYS A 258 -13.39 12.89 -0.52
N PRO A 259 -12.34 12.85 0.33
CA PRO A 259 -12.44 13.36 1.70
C PRO A 259 -12.88 14.82 1.81
N ASP A 260 -12.47 15.68 0.87
CA ASP A 260 -12.85 17.10 0.81
C ASP A 260 -14.27 17.37 0.30
N GLU A 261 -14.95 16.33 -0.19
CA GLU A 261 -16.30 16.41 -0.73
C GLU A 261 -17.39 15.94 0.26
N VAL A 262 -17.00 15.53 1.47
CA VAL A 262 -17.93 15.00 2.47
C VAL A 262 -17.96 15.86 3.74
N MET A 263 -19.08 15.81 4.45
CA MET A 263 -19.35 16.61 5.64
C MET A 263 -19.42 15.75 6.91
N ASP A 264 -18.93 14.54 6.87
CA ASP A 264 -18.86 13.67 8.04
C ASP A 264 -17.87 14.23 9.06
N GLN A 265 -18.32 14.43 10.30
CA GLN A 265 -17.53 15.06 11.35
C GLN A 265 -16.20 14.32 11.57
N PHE A 266 -16.20 12.99 11.57
CA PHE A 266 -14.95 12.23 11.74
C PHE A 266 -13.94 12.46 10.61
N VAL A 267 -14.41 12.75 9.38
CA VAL A 267 -13.54 13.11 8.26
C VAL A 267 -12.99 14.52 8.46
N ILE A 268 -13.85 15.48 8.77
CA ILE A 268 -13.47 16.89 9.02
C ILE A 268 -12.42 16.97 10.14
N ASP A 269 -12.62 16.23 11.23
CA ASP A 269 -11.74 16.25 12.40
C ASP A 269 -10.37 15.64 12.12
N ASN A 270 -10.29 14.70 11.21
CA ASN A 270 -9.07 13.91 11.00
C ASN A 270 -8.33 14.26 9.71
N TRP A 271 -9.01 14.62 8.63
CA TRP A 271 -8.40 14.91 7.33
C TRP A 271 -7.83 16.35 7.26
N ARG A 272 -6.78 16.64 8.05
CA ARG A 272 -6.17 17.95 8.23
C ARG A 272 -4.68 17.90 8.56
#